data_bd71825de7715fd890a091f27a673734
#
_entry.id   bd71825de7715fd890a091f27a673734
#
_cell.length_a   1.000
_cell.length_b   1.000
_cell.length_c   1.000
_cell.angle_alpha   90.00
_cell.angle_beta   90.00
_cell.angle_gamma   90.00
#
_symmetry.space_group_name_H-M   'P 1'
#
loop_
_entity.id
_entity.type
_entity.pdbx_description
1 polymer ?
#
loop_
_entity_poly.entity_id
_entity_poly.type
_entity_poly.pdbx_seq_one_letter_code
_entity_poly.pdbx_strand_id
1 'polypeptide(L)'
;MPVNADAGTGTTTQGHSLPINELFYSLQGEGKLAGVPSVFIRTSGCNLRCWFCDSYHTSWEPTHAQMTIAEIMEEVESYDANHVVVTGGEPLVHDETSLLLDRLSDAGYHTTVETNGTLFSETAVDLASISPKLASSTPTAERDPKGDGEWAERHEERRIDTDTLAAFADAYEMQLKFVVTDESDLIEIEELVSKIRDAADAPVRDSDVLLMPEGATRERLDENRERVAELAMEYDYRYTPRLHVGLWNDAPGT
;
A
#
# COMPACT_ATOMS: atom_id res chain seq x y z
N MET A 1 11.56 9.98 29.78
CA MET A 1 12.30 11.19 30.23
C MET A 1 12.69 11.96 28.97
N PRO A 2 12.43 13.26 28.86
CA PRO A 2 12.83 14.03 27.69
C PRO A 2 14.35 14.23 27.70
N VAL A 3 15.00 13.96 26.57
CA VAL A 3 16.45 14.22 26.40
C VAL A 3 16.58 15.61 25.78
N ASN A 4 17.32 16.48 26.46
CA ASN A 4 17.63 17.84 26.02
C ASN A 4 18.55 17.82 24.79
N ALA A 5 18.21 18.63 23.80
CA ALA A 5 19.06 18.92 22.66
C ALA A 5 20.21 19.83 23.07
N ASP A 6 21.44 19.37 22.93
CA ASP A 6 22.65 20.19 22.97
C ASP A 6 23.07 20.50 21.52
N ALA A 7 23.18 21.79 21.20
CA ALA A 7 23.54 22.28 19.88
C ALA A 7 25.07 22.13 19.66
N GLY A 8 25.46 21.06 18.95
CA GLY A 8 26.80 20.88 18.42
C GLY A 8 26.83 21.24 16.94
N THR A 9 27.55 22.32 16.59
CA THR A 9 27.87 22.68 15.20
C THR A 9 28.85 21.68 14.58
N GLY A 10 28.30 20.62 14.00
CA GLY A 10 29.03 19.70 13.13
C GLY A 10 28.32 19.69 11.79
N THR A 11 29.04 19.86 10.68
CA THR A 11 28.59 19.62 9.32
C THR A 11 28.16 18.16 9.19
N THR A 12 26.93 17.85 9.56
CA THR A 12 26.29 16.55 9.32
C THR A 12 25.91 16.51 7.83
N THR A 13 26.49 15.58 7.09
CA THR A 13 25.84 14.98 5.93
C THR A 13 24.38 14.70 6.35
N GLN A 14 23.43 15.49 5.87
CA GLN A 14 22.00 15.19 6.06
C GLN A 14 21.77 13.87 5.34
N GLY A 15 21.72 12.77 6.09
CA GLY A 15 21.36 11.45 5.58
C GLY A 15 19.92 11.51 5.07
N HIS A 16 19.65 10.89 3.91
CA HIS A 16 18.30 10.71 3.40
C HIS A 16 17.43 10.10 4.48
N SER A 17 16.26 10.69 4.75
CA SER A 17 15.37 10.27 5.82
C SER A 17 13.93 10.19 5.33
N LEU A 18 13.16 9.28 5.92
CA LEU A 18 11.74 9.06 5.64
C LEU A 18 10.89 9.29 6.90
N PRO A 19 9.67 9.81 6.75
CA PRO A 19 8.71 9.88 7.84
C PRO A 19 8.12 8.48 8.08
N ILE A 20 8.61 7.76 9.06
CA ILE A 20 8.16 6.40 9.40
C ILE A 20 7.06 6.48 10.45
N ASN A 21 5.89 5.90 10.14
CA ASN A 21 4.79 5.74 11.07
C ASN A 21 4.98 4.52 11.95
N GLU A 22 5.28 3.37 11.33
CA GLU A 22 5.54 2.10 12.02
C GLU A 22 6.63 1.31 11.29
N LEU A 23 7.40 0.54 12.06
CA LEU A 23 8.28 -0.51 11.57
C LEU A 23 8.07 -1.73 12.45
N PHE A 24 7.67 -2.88 11.87
CA PHE A 24 7.29 -4.07 12.63
C PHE A 24 7.45 -5.35 11.82
N TYR A 25 7.49 -6.49 12.50
CA TYR A 25 7.55 -7.83 11.89
C TYR A 25 6.22 -8.55 12.06
N SER A 26 5.66 -9.01 10.94
CA SER A 26 4.38 -9.71 10.91
C SER A 26 4.28 -10.65 9.70
N LEU A 27 3.10 -11.23 9.47
CA LEU A 27 2.80 -11.94 8.23
C LEU A 27 2.26 -10.95 7.17
N GLN A 28 2.71 -11.08 5.90
CA GLN A 28 2.00 -10.42 4.82
C GLN A 28 0.55 -10.92 4.81
N GLY A 29 -0.39 -9.98 4.97
CA GLY A 29 -1.81 -10.30 5.15
C GLY A 29 -2.58 -10.44 3.85
N GLU A 30 -2.04 -9.97 2.72
CA GLU A 30 -2.74 -9.73 1.48
C GLU A 30 -1.91 -10.09 0.25
N GLY A 31 -2.60 -10.30 -0.88
CA GLY A 31 -1.94 -10.47 -2.17
C GLY A 31 -1.28 -11.83 -2.41
N LYS A 32 -0.39 -11.86 -3.42
CA LYS A 32 0.31 -13.07 -3.86
C LYS A 32 1.19 -13.69 -2.76
N LEU A 33 1.67 -12.87 -1.82
CA LEU A 33 2.58 -13.26 -0.75
C LEU A 33 1.89 -13.40 0.62
N ALA A 34 0.55 -13.49 0.65
CA ALA A 34 -0.18 -13.70 1.91
C ALA A 34 0.36 -14.90 2.70
N GLY A 35 0.68 -14.68 3.99
CA GLY A 35 1.27 -15.67 4.90
C GLY A 35 2.79 -15.66 4.95
N VAL A 36 3.48 -14.86 4.14
CA VAL A 36 4.96 -14.74 4.19
C VAL A 36 5.37 -13.87 5.39
N PRO A 37 6.25 -14.36 6.29
CA PRO A 37 6.84 -13.54 7.34
C PRO A 37 7.64 -12.37 6.76
N SER A 38 7.32 -11.14 7.16
CA SER A 38 7.82 -9.93 6.52
C SER A 38 8.09 -8.82 7.54
N VAL A 39 9.08 -8.00 7.28
CA VAL A 39 9.25 -6.71 7.95
C VAL A 39 8.48 -5.66 7.17
N PHE A 40 7.64 -4.91 7.86
CA PHE A 40 6.86 -3.82 7.29
C PHE A 40 7.48 -2.47 7.66
N ILE A 41 7.73 -1.65 6.65
CA ILE A 41 8.15 -0.27 6.80
C ILE A 41 6.99 0.60 6.31
N ARG A 42 6.26 1.18 7.26
CA ARG A 42 5.08 2.01 6.98
C ARG A 42 5.45 3.49 7.01
N THR A 43 5.46 4.13 5.84
CA THR A 43 5.69 5.57 5.73
C THR A 43 4.42 6.36 6.06
N SER A 44 4.58 7.61 6.46
CA SER A 44 3.50 8.55 6.72
C SER A 44 3.39 9.57 5.58
N GLY A 45 2.16 9.90 5.22
CA GLY A 45 1.83 10.77 4.09
C GLY A 45 1.14 9.99 2.96
N CYS A 46 0.09 10.59 2.38
CA CYS A 46 -0.63 10.02 1.24
C CYS A 46 -1.18 11.16 0.38
N ASN A 47 -1.18 10.98 -0.93
CA ASN A 47 -1.75 11.92 -1.89
C ASN A 47 -3.26 11.72 -2.10
N LEU A 48 -3.84 10.64 -1.53
CA LEU A 48 -5.27 10.33 -1.54
C LEU A 48 -5.88 10.32 -0.13
N ARG A 49 -7.20 10.30 -0.06
CA ARG A 49 -7.98 10.16 1.19
C ARG A 49 -9.13 9.21 0.93
N CYS A 50 -8.92 7.90 1.19
CA CYS A 50 -10.01 6.92 1.13
C CYS A 50 -10.82 7.00 2.41
N TRP A 51 -12.15 6.93 2.34
CA TRP A 51 -12.99 6.96 3.55
C TRP A 51 -12.80 5.72 4.43
N PHE A 52 -12.50 4.57 3.82
CA PHE A 52 -12.24 3.30 4.51
C PHE A 52 -10.76 3.04 4.81
N CYS A 53 -9.91 4.08 4.84
CA CYS A 53 -8.48 3.90 5.07
C CYS A 53 -8.22 3.25 6.42
N ASP A 54 -7.66 2.04 6.42
CA ASP A 54 -7.27 1.29 7.62
C ASP A 54 -6.00 1.85 8.29
N SER A 55 -5.21 2.60 7.52
CA SER A 55 -4.01 3.29 8.00
C SER A 55 -4.27 4.79 8.19
N TYR A 56 -5.31 5.16 8.96
CA TYR A 56 -5.76 6.55 9.18
C TYR A 56 -4.63 7.48 9.59
N HIS A 57 -3.72 7.00 10.46
CA HIS A 57 -2.57 7.76 10.97
C HIS A 57 -1.44 7.95 9.97
N THR A 58 -1.57 7.46 8.75
CA THR A 58 -0.63 7.73 7.64
C THR A 58 -1.22 8.69 6.61
N SER A 59 -2.54 8.86 6.58
CA SER A 59 -3.25 9.62 5.55
C SER A 59 -4.03 10.81 6.10
N TRP A 60 -5.06 10.57 6.93
CA TRP A 60 -5.96 11.59 7.45
C TRP A 60 -5.35 12.44 8.56
N GLU A 61 -4.63 11.82 9.48
CA GLU A 61 -3.93 12.45 10.61
C GLU A 61 -2.48 11.91 10.68
N PRO A 62 -1.60 12.30 9.74
CA PRO A 62 -0.27 11.74 9.63
C PRO A 62 0.56 11.91 10.90
N THR A 63 1.01 10.80 11.48
CA THR A 63 1.95 10.76 12.60
C THR A 63 3.20 9.99 12.21
N HIS A 64 4.38 10.44 12.61
CA HIS A 64 5.64 9.77 12.25
C HIS A 64 6.81 10.22 13.12
N ALA A 65 7.87 9.40 13.10
CA ALA A 65 9.23 9.81 13.44
C ALA A 65 10.05 9.93 12.15
N GLN A 66 10.96 10.91 12.07
CA GLN A 66 11.94 10.94 10.99
C GLN A 66 13.03 9.91 11.30
N MET A 67 13.24 8.96 10.37
CA MET A 67 14.30 7.97 10.44
C MET A 67 15.19 8.09 9.19
N THR A 68 16.49 8.08 9.40
CA THR A 68 17.43 7.96 8.29
C THR A 68 17.35 6.56 7.66
N ILE A 69 17.72 6.42 6.39
CA ILE A 69 17.77 5.10 5.74
C ILE A 69 18.68 4.14 6.51
N ALA A 70 19.78 4.64 7.10
CA ALA A 70 20.68 3.82 7.89
C ALA A 70 19.99 3.26 9.16
N GLU A 71 19.22 4.08 9.88
CA GLU A 71 18.46 3.64 11.06
C GLU A 71 17.36 2.65 10.67
N ILE A 72 16.69 2.86 9.52
CA ILE A 72 15.70 1.91 9.01
C ILE A 72 16.35 0.55 8.71
N MET A 73 17.50 0.55 8.01
CA MET A 73 18.23 -0.69 7.69
C MET A 73 18.70 -1.43 8.95
N GLU A 74 19.22 -0.71 9.95
CA GLU A 74 19.63 -1.32 11.24
C GLU A 74 18.45 -1.99 11.95
N GLU A 75 17.27 -1.36 11.94
CA GLU A 75 16.06 -1.93 12.52
C GLU A 75 15.58 -3.16 11.73
N VAL A 76 15.58 -3.10 10.38
CA VAL A 76 15.21 -4.23 9.52
C VAL A 76 16.12 -5.43 9.75
N GLU A 77 17.45 -5.22 9.85
CA GLU A 77 18.44 -6.26 10.12
C GLU A 77 18.29 -6.92 11.50
N SER A 78 17.58 -6.28 12.43
CA SER A 78 17.30 -6.86 13.76
C SER A 78 16.29 -8.00 13.73
N TYR A 79 15.52 -8.13 12.63
CA TYR A 79 14.55 -9.20 12.43
C TYR A 79 15.14 -10.34 11.57
N ASP A 80 14.80 -11.59 11.92
CA ASP A 80 15.14 -12.76 11.10
C ASP A 80 14.10 -12.95 9.98
N ALA A 81 14.19 -12.11 8.95
CA ALA A 81 13.28 -12.10 7.80
C ALA A 81 14.05 -11.93 6.49
N ASN A 82 13.52 -12.50 5.42
CA ASN A 82 14.06 -12.36 4.05
C ASN A 82 13.19 -11.50 3.15
N HIS A 83 12.04 -11.04 3.64
CA HIS A 83 11.07 -10.26 2.90
C HIS A 83 10.78 -8.95 3.62
N VAL A 84 10.82 -7.84 2.87
CA VAL A 84 10.50 -6.50 3.37
C VAL A 84 9.40 -5.88 2.51
N VAL A 85 8.41 -5.33 3.17
CA VAL A 85 7.29 -4.61 2.55
C VAL A 85 7.40 -3.12 2.88
N VAL A 86 7.62 -2.30 1.87
CA VAL A 86 7.56 -0.85 2.00
C VAL A 86 6.14 -0.41 1.65
N THR A 87 5.44 0.12 2.63
CA THR A 87 4.02 0.50 2.57
C THR A 87 3.81 1.86 3.24
N GLY A 88 2.58 2.23 3.54
CA GLY A 88 2.30 3.45 4.29
C GLY A 88 0.95 4.05 3.98
N GLY A 89 0.91 5.37 3.88
CA GLY A 89 -0.15 6.05 3.15
C GLY A 89 0.04 5.82 1.65
N GLU A 90 0.97 6.57 1.06
CA GLU A 90 1.53 6.28 -0.27
C GLU A 90 3.05 6.44 -0.17
N PRO A 91 3.83 5.36 -0.20
CA PRO A 91 5.27 5.46 0.02
C PRO A 91 6.01 6.24 -1.09
N LEU A 92 5.49 6.22 -2.31
CA LEU A 92 6.13 6.87 -3.46
C LEU A 92 5.89 8.39 -3.53
N VAL A 93 5.21 9.00 -2.55
CA VAL A 93 5.21 10.47 -2.40
C VAL A 93 6.55 11.00 -1.87
N HIS A 94 7.42 10.11 -1.40
CA HIS A 94 8.75 10.42 -0.87
C HIS A 94 9.82 9.90 -1.85
N ASP A 95 10.64 10.78 -2.41
CA ASP A 95 11.71 10.42 -3.35
C ASP A 95 12.73 9.44 -2.72
N GLU A 96 12.93 9.53 -1.40
CA GLU A 96 13.83 8.66 -0.63
C GLU A 96 13.36 7.21 -0.55
N THR A 97 12.09 6.92 -0.85
CA THR A 97 11.57 5.54 -0.88
C THR A 97 12.29 4.68 -1.91
N SER A 98 12.60 5.25 -3.08
CA SER A 98 13.36 4.53 -4.11
C SER A 98 14.75 4.15 -3.62
N LEU A 99 15.44 5.08 -2.95
CA LEU A 99 16.75 4.80 -2.38
C LEU A 99 16.71 3.74 -1.26
N LEU A 100 15.63 3.71 -0.46
CA LEU A 100 15.42 2.67 0.54
C LEU A 100 15.23 1.29 -0.11
N LEU A 101 14.38 1.21 -1.15
CA LEU A 101 14.12 -0.04 -1.88
C LEU A 101 15.39 -0.59 -2.53
N ASP A 102 16.20 0.27 -3.17
CA ASP A 102 17.50 -0.12 -3.74
C ASP A 102 18.43 -0.67 -2.66
N ARG A 103 18.50 -0.04 -1.48
CA ARG A 103 19.33 -0.50 -0.36
C ARG A 103 18.87 -1.84 0.20
N LEU A 104 17.56 -2.07 0.32
CA LEU A 104 17.00 -3.33 0.76
C LEU A 104 17.32 -4.46 -0.23
N SER A 105 17.17 -4.20 -1.54
CA SER A 105 17.51 -5.14 -2.59
C SER A 105 19.02 -5.46 -2.62
N ASP A 106 19.89 -4.45 -2.50
CA ASP A 106 21.34 -4.63 -2.40
C ASP A 106 21.75 -5.47 -1.18
N ALA A 107 20.99 -5.40 -0.08
CA ALA A 107 21.17 -6.21 1.11
C ALA A 107 20.64 -7.66 0.96
N GLY A 108 19.97 -7.96 -0.15
CA GLY A 108 19.48 -9.30 -0.50
C GLY A 108 18.10 -9.64 0.01
N TYR A 109 17.31 -8.65 0.45
CA TYR A 109 15.91 -8.86 0.80
C TYR A 109 15.04 -8.97 -0.47
N HIS A 110 14.02 -9.82 -0.41
CA HIS A 110 12.92 -9.75 -1.35
C HIS A 110 12.06 -8.52 -1.01
N THR A 111 11.95 -7.59 -1.94
CA THR A 111 11.29 -6.30 -1.72
C THR A 111 9.89 -6.25 -2.34
N THR A 112 8.92 -5.81 -1.56
CA THR A 112 7.58 -5.46 -2.06
C THR A 112 7.30 -3.99 -1.79
N VAL A 113 6.81 -3.26 -2.79
CA VAL A 113 6.20 -1.94 -2.58
C VAL A 113 4.68 -2.05 -2.64
N GLU A 114 3.98 -1.54 -1.62
CA GLU A 114 2.53 -1.38 -1.64
C GLU A 114 2.20 0.07 -1.95
N THR A 115 1.56 0.31 -3.11
CA THR A 115 1.26 1.64 -3.63
C THR A 115 -0.18 1.73 -4.12
N ASN A 116 -0.72 2.94 -4.16
CA ASN A 116 -2.02 3.20 -4.80
C ASN A 116 -1.92 3.30 -6.33
N GLY A 117 -0.71 3.29 -6.89
CA GLY A 117 -0.46 3.27 -8.34
C GLY A 117 -0.62 4.61 -9.04
N THR A 118 -0.61 5.73 -8.32
CA THR A 118 -0.72 7.08 -8.90
C THR A 118 0.62 7.78 -9.10
N LEU A 119 1.70 7.18 -8.60
CA LEU A 119 3.07 7.67 -8.73
C LEU A 119 3.98 6.49 -9.09
N PHE A 120 4.87 6.70 -10.04
CA PHE A 120 5.85 5.70 -10.47
C PHE A 120 7.26 6.21 -10.21
N SER A 121 8.12 5.30 -9.77
CA SER A 121 9.56 5.55 -9.65
C SER A 121 10.29 4.26 -10.02
N GLU A 122 11.28 4.36 -10.90
CA GLU A 122 12.13 3.22 -11.25
C GLU A 122 13.09 2.92 -10.09
N THR A 123 13.03 1.72 -9.55
CA THR A 123 13.80 1.27 -8.38
C THR A 123 13.84 -0.25 -8.32
N ALA A 124 14.65 -0.83 -7.44
CA ALA A 124 14.73 -2.28 -7.27
C ALA A 124 13.54 -2.83 -6.46
N VAL A 125 12.56 -3.43 -7.15
CA VAL A 125 11.36 -4.03 -6.56
C VAL A 125 11.14 -5.43 -7.16
N ASP A 126 10.98 -6.44 -6.29
CA ASP A 126 10.65 -7.80 -6.72
C ASP A 126 9.15 -7.97 -6.97
N LEU A 127 8.30 -7.29 -6.20
CA LEU A 127 6.85 -7.28 -6.38
C LEU A 127 6.25 -5.89 -6.17
N ALA A 128 5.64 -5.32 -7.20
CA ALA A 128 4.78 -4.15 -7.07
C ALA A 128 3.34 -4.58 -6.73
N SER A 129 2.92 -4.33 -5.48
CA SER A 129 1.56 -4.59 -5.00
C SER A 129 0.73 -3.31 -5.12
N ILE A 130 0.02 -3.17 -6.23
CA ILE A 130 -0.68 -1.96 -6.58
C ILE A 130 -2.14 -2.07 -6.16
N SER A 131 -2.65 -1.05 -5.46
CA SER A 131 -4.05 -1.00 -5.04
C SER A 131 -4.73 0.25 -5.62
N PRO A 132 -5.16 0.22 -6.91
CA PRO A 132 -5.88 1.33 -7.51
C PRO A 132 -7.15 1.63 -6.73
N LYS A 133 -7.49 2.91 -6.57
CA LYS A 133 -8.61 3.33 -5.74
C LYS A 133 -9.84 3.57 -6.61
N LEU A 134 -10.87 2.72 -6.43
CA LEU A 134 -12.14 2.82 -7.15
C LEU A 134 -12.97 4.04 -6.69
N ALA A 135 -13.97 4.43 -7.46
CA ALA A 135 -14.88 5.51 -7.11
C ALA A 135 -15.57 5.30 -5.75
N SER A 136 -15.79 4.04 -5.38
CA SER A 136 -16.33 3.66 -4.06
C SER A 136 -15.43 4.07 -2.89
N SER A 137 -14.14 4.38 -3.12
CA SER A 137 -13.20 4.86 -2.09
C SER A 137 -13.31 6.35 -1.76
N THR A 138 -14.03 7.12 -2.60
CA THR A 138 -14.10 8.57 -2.51
C THR A 138 -14.78 9.04 -1.22
N PRO A 139 -14.15 9.95 -0.45
CA PRO A 139 -14.69 10.47 0.81
C PRO A 139 -15.75 11.54 0.54
N THR A 140 -16.97 11.11 0.14
CA THR A 140 -18.11 12.02 0.02
C THR A 140 -18.50 12.59 1.38
N ALA A 141 -19.31 13.66 1.42
CA ALA A 141 -19.74 14.27 2.68
C ALA A 141 -20.43 13.28 3.64
N GLU A 142 -21.05 12.20 3.10
CA GLU A 142 -21.71 11.16 3.89
C GLU A 142 -20.72 10.08 4.41
N ARG A 143 -19.54 9.94 3.77
CA ARG A 143 -18.55 8.89 4.08
C ARG A 143 -17.24 9.42 4.61
N ASP A 144 -17.01 10.75 4.54
CA ASP A 144 -15.78 11.36 5.01
C ASP A 144 -15.66 11.21 6.54
N PRO A 145 -14.54 10.66 7.05
CA PRO A 145 -14.29 10.55 8.49
C PRO A 145 -14.33 11.90 9.23
N LYS A 146 -14.07 13.02 8.54
CA LYS A 146 -14.18 14.39 9.07
C LYS A 146 -15.53 15.03 8.79
N GLY A 147 -16.34 14.45 7.91
CA GLY A 147 -17.72 14.85 7.64
C GLY A 147 -17.90 16.08 6.77
N ASP A 148 -16.87 16.60 6.12
CA ASP A 148 -16.92 17.82 5.30
C ASP A 148 -16.84 17.57 3.78
N GLY A 149 -16.37 16.39 3.35
CA GLY A 149 -16.21 16.03 1.94
C GLY A 149 -15.17 16.86 1.18
N GLU A 150 -14.33 17.63 1.88
CA GLU A 150 -13.35 18.56 1.27
C GLU A 150 -12.39 17.86 0.30
N TRP A 151 -12.11 16.58 0.54
CA TRP A 151 -11.19 15.81 -0.27
C TRP A 151 -11.82 15.10 -1.47
N ALA A 152 -13.14 15.05 -1.60
CA ALA A 152 -13.84 14.23 -2.60
C ALA A 152 -13.38 14.55 -4.04
N GLU A 153 -13.42 15.81 -4.45
CA GLU A 153 -13.03 16.24 -5.80
C GLU A 153 -11.55 15.92 -6.09
N ARG A 154 -10.64 16.30 -5.19
CA ARG A 154 -9.20 16.05 -5.33
C ARG A 154 -8.87 14.56 -5.36
N HIS A 155 -9.57 13.75 -4.57
CA HIS A 155 -9.41 12.31 -4.54
C HIS A 155 -9.84 11.73 -5.88
N GLU A 156 -11.00 12.10 -6.39
CA GLU A 156 -11.56 11.62 -7.66
C GLU A 156 -10.65 11.96 -8.85
N GLU A 157 -10.10 13.18 -8.90
CA GLU A 157 -9.18 13.60 -9.96
C GLU A 157 -7.85 12.84 -9.98
N ARG A 158 -7.42 12.27 -8.84
CA ARG A 158 -6.07 11.72 -8.67
C ARG A 158 -6.02 10.21 -8.49
N ARG A 159 -7.14 9.55 -8.18
CA ARG A 159 -7.16 8.15 -7.75
C ARG A 159 -6.73 7.15 -8.82
N ILE A 160 -6.83 7.49 -10.08
CA ILE A 160 -6.45 6.63 -11.22
C ILE A 160 -5.55 7.39 -12.18
N ASP A 161 -4.41 6.79 -12.49
CA ASP A 161 -3.50 7.18 -13.55
C ASP A 161 -3.14 5.92 -14.35
N THR A 162 -3.77 5.75 -15.51
CA THR A 162 -3.62 4.54 -16.35
C THR A 162 -2.20 4.41 -16.90
N ASP A 163 -1.56 5.52 -17.27
CA ASP A 163 -0.20 5.49 -17.80
C ASP A 163 0.80 5.05 -16.73
N THR A 164 0.61 5.53 -15.49
CA THR A 164 1.41 5.09 -14.32
C THR A 164 1.17 3.60 -14.03
N LEU A 165 -0.06 3.11 -14.08
CA LEU A 165 -0.39 1.70 -13.86
C LEU A 165 0.22 0.79 -14.94
N ALA A 166 0.22 1.23 -16.21
CA ALA A 166 0.89 0.53 -17.31
C ALA A 166 2.41 0.49 -17.11
N ALA A 167 3.03 1.60 -16.69
CA ALA A 167 4.46 1.64 -16.41
C ALA A 167 4.89 0.64 -15.32
N PHE A 168 4.06 0.42 -14.29
CA PHE A 168 4.30 -0.64 -13.31
C PHE A 168 4.24 -2.03 -13.92
N ALA A 169 3.25 -2.28 -14.80
CA ALA A 169 3.12 -3.57 -15.48
C ALA A 169 4.31 -3.89 -16.39
N ASP A 170 4.87 -2.86 -17.03
CA ASP A 170 6.01 -3.00 -17.93
C ASP A 170 7.35 -3.17 -17.18
N ALA A 171 7.46 -2.58 -15.98
CA ALA A 171 8.70 -2.55 -15.22
C ALA A 171 8.88 -3.71 -14.24
N TYR A 172 7.79 -4.26 -13.68
CA TYR A 172 7.86 -5.16 -12.51
C TYR A 172 6.99 -6.40 -12.64
N GLU A 173 7.36 -7.47 -11.92
CA GLU A 173 6.36 -8.44 -11.46
C GLU A 173 5.37 -7.70 -10.57
N MET A 174 4.07 -7.77 -10.88
CA MET A 174 3.09 -6.96 -10.20
C MET A 174 1.79 -7.71 -9.86
N GLN A 175 0.97 -7.10 -9.04
CA GLN A 175 -0.43 -7.46 -8.80
C GLN A 175 -1.28 -6.19 -8.71
N LEU A 176 -2.50 -6.25 -9.25
CA LEU A 176 -3.54 -5.25 -9.08
C LEU A 176 -4.50 -5.75 -7.99
N LYS A 177 -4.51 -5.13 -6.83
CA LYS A 177 -5.30 -5.53 -5.66
C LYS A 177 -6.42 -4.52 -5.43
N PHE A 178 -7.65 -4.88 -5.79
CA PHE A 178 -8.82 -4.04 -5.67
C PHE A 178 -9.56 -4.29 -4.37
N VAL A 179 -9.78 -3.24 -3.58
CA VAL A 179 -10.67 -3.27 -2.41
C VAL A 179 -12.11 -3.18 -2.93
N VAL A 180 -12.89 -4.24 -2.72
CA VAL A 180 -14.28 -4.35 -3.18
C VAL A 180 -15.22 -4.04 -2.02
N THR A 181 -16.03 -3.00 -2.17
CA THR A 181 -17.04 -2.57 -1.21
C THR A 181 -18.42 -3.20 -1.49
N ASP A 182 -18.73 -3.34 -2.77
CA ASP A 182 -19.91 -4.06 -3.27
C ASP A 182 -19.70 -4.52 -4.72
N GLU A 183 -20.65 -5.28 -5.28
CA GLU A 183 -20.55 -5.85 -6.63
C GLU A 183 -20.51 -4.82 -7.76
N SER A 184 -20.98 -3.59 -7.54
CA SER A 184 -20.94 -2.53 -8.57
C SER A 184 -19.53 -2.07 -8.89
N ASP A 185 -18.57 -2.30 -7.97
CA ASP A 185 -17.14 -2.01 -8.17
C ASP A 185 -16.55 -2.80 -9.37
N LEU A 186 -17.12 -3.98 -9.70
CA LEU A 186 -16.61 -4.85 -10.75
C LEU A 186 -16.68 -4.19 -12.15
N ILE A 187 -17.67 -3.33 -12.38
CA ILE A 187 -17.79 -2.61 -13.66
C ILE A 187 -16.55 -1.72 -13.87
N GLU A 188 -16.20 -0.95 -12.85
CA GLU A 188 -15.02 -0.07 -12.91
C GLU A 188 -13.72 -0.88 -12.97
N ILE A 189 -13.61 -2.00 -12.23
CA ILE A 189 -12.45 -2.89 -12.26
C ILE A 189 -12.22 -3.41 -13.69
N GLU A 190 -13.24 -3.96 -14.35
CA GLU A 190 -13.17 -4.47 -15.72
C GLU A 190 -12.71 -3.39 -16.70
N GLU A 191 -13.32 -2.21 -16.63
CA GLU A 191 -12.94 -1.08 -17.47
C GLU A 191 -11.49 -0.64 -17.23
N LEU A 192 -11.06 -0.57 -15.97
CA LEU A 192 -9.71 -0.15 -15.62
C LEU A 192 -8.67 -1.19 -16.05
N VAL A 193 -8.92 -2.47 -15.77
CA VAL A 193 -8.04 -3.58 -16.20
C VAL A 193 -7.91 -3.60 -17.73
N SER A 194 -9.01 -3.38 -18.47
CA SER A 194 -8.96 -3.28 -19.94
C SER A 194 -8.08 -2.11 -20.40
N LYS A 195 -8.23 -0.93 -19.79
CA LYS A 195 -7.41 0.25 -20.12
C LYS A 195 -5.92 0.03 -19.83
N ILE A 196 -5.59 -0.62 -18.71
CA ILE A 196 -4.21 -0.96 -18.37
C ILE A 196 -3.63 -1.96 -19.39
N ARG A 197 -4.40 -2.98 -19.79
CA ARG A 197 -4.00 -3.96 -20.82
C ARG A 197 -3.76 -3.34 -22.17
N ASP A 198 -4.55 -2.32 -22.54
CA ASP A 198 -4.41 -1.60 -23.80
C ASP A 198 -3.21 -0.64 -23.80
N ALA A 199 -2.79 -0.14 -22.62
CA ALA A 199 -1.70 0.82 -22.46
C ALA A 199 -0.34 0.17 -22.19
N ALA A 200 -0.30 -0.99 -21.54
CA ALA A 200 0.95 -1.69 -21.18
C ALA A 200 1.48 -2.54 -22.37
N ASP A 201 2.81 -2.58 -22.51
CA ASP A 201 3.49 -3.50 -23.43
C ASP A 201 3.58 -4.93 -22.85
N ALA A 202 3.68 -5.05 -21.53
CA ALA A 202 3.71 -6.34 -20.85
C ALA A 202 2.28 -6.90 -20.60
N PRO A 203 2.11 -8.23 -20.62
CA PRO A 203 0.79 -8.83 -20.43
C PRO A 203 0.32 -8.75 -18.97
N VAL A 204 -0.83 -8.13 -18.73
CA VAL A 204 -1.56 -8.15 -17.45
C VAL A 204 -2.56 -9.32 -17.48
N ARG A 205 -2.30 -10.37 -16.71
CA ARG A 205 -3.11 -11.60 -16.69
C ARG A 205 -4.26 -11.47 -15.69
N ASP A 206 -5.31 -12.30 -15.84
CA ASP A 206 -6.38 -12.38 -14.84
C ASP A 206 -5.83 -12.81 -13.46
N SER A 207 -4.80 -13.66 -13.44
CA SER A 207 -4.11 -14.05 -12.21
C SER A 207 -3.33 -12.93 -11.51
N ASP A 208 -3.12 -11.79 -12.17
CA ASP A 208 -2.48 -10.61 -11.59
C ASP A 208 -3.51 -9.63 -11.00
N VAL A 209 -4.81 -9.88 -11.25
CA VAL A 209 -5.94 -9.12 -10.69
C VAL A 209 -6.48 -9.83 -9.46
N LEU A 210 -6.53 -9.14 -8.34
CA LEU A 210 -6.95 -9.68 -7.05
C LEU A 210 -8.11 -8.86 -6.48
N LEU A 211 -9.18 -9.54 -6.09
CA LEU A 211 -10.30 -8.93 -5.38
C LEU A 211 -10.13 -9.16 -3.87
N MET A 212 -10.22 -8.10 -3.11
CA MET A 212 -10.06 -8.07 -1.66
C MET A 212 -11.30 -7.47 -1.00
N PRO A 213 -11.92 -8.13 -0.01
CA PRO A 213 -13.06 -7.57 0.68
C PRO A 213 -12.66 -6.33 1.50
N GLU A 214 -13.48 -5.28 1.45
CA GLU A 214 -13.33 -4.11 2.31
C GLU A 214 -13.64 -4.50 3.77
N GLY A 215 -12.81 -4.03 4.70
CA GLY A 215 -13.05 -4.17 6.14
C GLY A 215 -11.76 -4.23 6.96
N ALA A 216 -11.72 -3.46 8.04
CA ALA A 216 -10.62 -3.44 9.02
C ALA A 216 -10.89 -4.32 10.25
N THR A 217 -12.08 -4.91 10.38
CA THR A 217 -12.46 -5.82 11.47
C THR A 217 -13.01 -7.14 10.93
N ARG A 218 -12.96 -8.19 11.76
CA ARG A 218 -13.53 -9.50 11.40
C ARG A 218 -15.01 -9.41 11.08
N GLU A 219 -15.77 -8.67 11.89
CA GLU A 219 -17.21 -8.50 11.67
C GLU A 219 -17.46 -7.89 10.28
N ARG A 220 -16.72 -6.85 9.92
CA ARG A 220 -16.88 -6.21 8.62
C ARG A 220 -16.47 -7.12 7.46
N LEU A 221 -15.39 -7.90 7.62
CA LEU A 221 -15.00 -8.89 6.62
C LEU A 221 -16.02 -10.02 6.47
N ASP A 222 -16.63 -10.47 7.56
CA ASP A 222 -17.64 -11.55 7.55
C ASP A 222 -18.91 -11.14 6.77
N GLU A 223 -19.18 -9.84 6.62
CA GLU A 223 -20.33 -9.33 5.87
C GLU A 223 -20.19 -9.48 4.35
N ASN A 224 -18.96 -9.38 3.82
CA ASN A 224 -18.76 -9.28 2.36
C ASN A 224 -17.75 -10.27 1.75
N ARG A 225 -16.90 -10.94 2.55
CA ARG A 225 -15.83 -11.81 2.04
C ARG A 225 -16.30 -12.97 1.18
N GLU A 226 -17.48 -13.57 1.52
CA GLU A 226 -18.05 -14.67 0.75
C GLU A 226 -18.48 -14.18 -0.63
N ARG A 227 -19.18 -13.05 -0.69
CA ARG A 227 -19.59 -12.44 -1.97
C ARG A 227 -18.39 -12.03 -2.83
N VAL A 228 -17.35 -11.46 -2.24
CA VAL A 228 -16.13 -11.09 -2.99
C VAL A 228 -15.40 -12.33 -3.52
N ALA A 229 -15.41 -13.44 -2.79
CA ALA A 229 -14.85 -14.70 -3.26
C ALA A 229 -15.67 -15.29 -4.44
N GLU A 230 -17.00 -15.20 -4.39
CA GLU A 230 -17.88 -15.59 -5.51
C GLU A 230 -17.60 -14.73 -6.75
N LEU A 231 -17.47 -13.41 -6.60
CA LEU A 231 -17.12 -12.50 -7.69
C LEU A 231 -15.76 -12.83 -8.30
N ALA A 232 -14.77 -13.16 -7.48
CA ALA A 232 -13.46 -13.56 -7.99
C ALA A 232 -13.55 -14.83 -8.86
N MET A 233 -14.39 -15.81 -8.49
CA MET A 233 -14.63 -17.01 -9.31
C MET A 233 -15.45 -16.68 -10.58
N GLU A 234 -16.41 -15.77 -10.51
CA GLU A 234 -17.26 -15.37 -11.64
C GLU A 234 -16.47 -14.67 -12.73
N TYR A 235 -15.48 -13.84 -12.34
CA TYR A 235 -14.66 -13.04 -13.26
C TYR A 235 -13.29 -13.67 -13.59
N ASP A 236 -13.02 -14.88 -13.10
CA ASP A 236 -11.72 -15.60 -13.22
C ASP A 236 -10.54 -14.81 -12.66
N TYR A 237 -10.80 -13.97 -11.62
CA TYR A 237 -9.79 -13.23 -10.87
C TYR A 237 -9.37 -14.00 -9.61
N ARG A 238 -8.31 -13.54 -8.96
CA ARG A 238 -7.90 -14.11 -7.68
C ARG A 238 -8.62 -13.43 -6.54
N TYR A 239 -9.03 -14.21 -5.56
CA TYR A 239 -9.42 -13.71 -4.25
C TYR A 239 -8.18 -13.55 -3.37
N THR A 240 -8.07 -12.44 -2.64
CA THR A 240 -7.08 -12.30 -1.57
C THR A 240 -7.76 -11.99 -0.24
N PRO A 241 -7.41 -12.74 0.84
CA PRO A 241 -7.93 -12.44 2.17
C PRO A 241 -7.25 -11.19 2.75
N ARG A 242 -7.76 -10.74 3.90
CA ARG A 242 -7.04 -9.90 4.85
C ARG A 242 -6.66 -10.80 6.04
N LEU A 243 -5.60 -11.59 5.85
CA LEU A 243 -5.20 -12.64 6.79
C LEU A 243 -4.90 -12.08 8.18
N HIS A 244 -4.19 -10.95 8.26
CA HIS A 244 -3.84 -10.27 9.51
C HIS A 244 -5.11 -9.86 10.29
N VAL A 245 -6.14 -9.33 9.62
CA VAL A 245 -7.43 -9.02 10.25
C VAL A 245 -8.11 -10.31 10.74
N GLY A 246 -8.07 -11.37 9.94
CA GLY A 246 -8.61 -12.68 10.33
C GLY A 246 -7.94 -13.28 11.56
N LEU A 247 -6.62 -13.09 11.72
CA LEU A 247 -5.84 -13.62 12.85
C LEU A 247 -5.90 -12.72 14.09
N TRP A 248 -5.73 -11.41 13.92
CA TRP A 248 -5.47 -10.47 15.02
C TRP A 248 -6.46 -9.33 15.12
N ASN A 249 -7.45 -9.28 14.20
CA ASN A 249 -8.39 -8.17 14.08
C ASN A 249 -7.65 -6.86 13.78
N ASP A 250 -7.94 -5.79 14.49
CA ASP A 250 -7.32 -4.46 14.35
C ASP A 250 -6.15 -4.23 15.33
N ALA A 251 -5.42 -5.30 15.70
CA ALA A 251 -4.32 -5.17 16.64
C ALA A 251 -3.15 -4.37 16.03
N PRO A 252 -2.52 -3.44 16.77
CA PRO A 252 -1.36 -2.69 16.28
C PRO A 252 -0.17 -3.60 15.94
N GLY A 253 0.58 -3.27 14.86
CA GLY A 253 1.77 -4.02 14.45
C GLY A 253 1.46 -5.39 13.82
N THR A 254 0.29 -5.54 13.20
CA THR A 254 -0.15 -6.81 12.59
C THR A 254 -0.49 -6.65 11.11
#